data_c57bc3d32e4927d8a02b958da199f7ef
#
_entry.id   c57bc3d32e4927d8a02b958da199f7ef
#
_cell.length_a   1.000
_cell.length_b   1.000
_cell.length_c   1.000
_cell.angle_alpha   90.00
_cell.angle_beta   90.00
_cell.angle_gamma   90.00
#
_symmetry.space_group_name_H-M   'P 1'
#
loop_
_entity.id
_entity.type
_entity.pdbx_description
1 polymer ?
#
loop_
_entity_poly.entity_id
_entity_poly.type
_entity_poly.pdbx_seq_one_letter_code
_entity_poly.pdbx_strand_id
1 'polypeptide(L)'
;FCIFNADGSFNPNELLNMLNLTISNNYGFIFASRYEKNCGSEDDTIITFIGNKVFTLIGNIFFNLQITDILYTFVVGKTVNAKKLNLKKKDFAFCVELPIKAKKNNMTIKSFSCYERKRFAGTKKVNAFRDGFIILIQMLKFLFKK
;
A
#
# COMPACT_ATOMS: atom_id res chain seq x y z
N PHE A 1 -13.70 -0.36 -4.54
CA PHE A 1 -13.38 -1.14 -3.34
C PHE A 1 -12.42 -0.38 -2.45
N CYS A 2 -12.36 -0.77 -1.20
CA CYS A 2 -11.36 -0.25 -0.29
C CYS A 2 -10.79 -1.39 0.59
N ILE A 3 -9.56 -1.23 1.06
CA ILE A 3 -8.97 -2.03 2.12
C ILE A 3 -8.89 -1.10 3.33
N PHE A 4 -9.53 -1.49 4.41
CA PHE A 4 -9.68 -0.70 5.62
C PHE A 4 -9.53 -1.59 6.85
N ASN A 5 -8.57 -1.29 7.73
CA ASN A 5 -8.37 -2.05 8.96
C ASN A 5 -9.44 -1.69 10.00
N ALA A 6 -9.99 -2.70 10.64
CA ALA A 6 -11.01 -2.54 11.68
C ALA A 6 -10.43 -2.39 13.10
N ASP A 7 -9.13 -2.13 13.23
CA ASP A 7 -8.42 -1.99 14.52
C ASP A 7 -8.40 -0.55 15.07
N GLY A 8 -9.03 0.38 14.35
CA GLY A 8 -9.13 1.80 14.71
C GLY A 8 -7.95 2.65 14.26
N SER A 9 -6.91 2.08 13.61
CA SER A 9 -5.74 2.83 13.16
C SER A 9 -6.03 3.73 11.96
N PHE A 10 -6.98 3.34 11.08
CA PHE A 10 -7.36 4.11 9.92
C PHE A 10 -8.46 5.13 10.23
N ASN A 11 -8.36 6.31 9.63
CA ASN A 11 -9.34 7.38 9.81
C ASN A 11 -10.44 7.30 8.74
N PRO A 12 -11.73 7.13 9.11
CA PRO A 12 -12.83 7.09 8.15
C PRO A 12 -12.97 8.35 7.29
N ASN A 13 -12.61 9.52 7.81
CA ASN A 13 -12.68 10.77 7.03
C ASN A 13 -11.64 10.78 5.88
N GLU A 14 -10.48 10.18 6.09
CA GLU A 14 -9.48 10.01 5.03
C GLU A 14 -9.97 9.07 3.94
N LEU A 15 -10.76 8.03 4.29
CA LEU A 15 -11.41 7.17 3.32
C LEU A 15 -12.32 7.95 2.36
N LEU A 16 -13.14 8.85 2.89
CA LEU A 16 -14.02 9.70 2.06
C LEU A 16 -13.21 10.61 1.14
N ASN A 17 -12.14 11.21 1.64
CA ASN A 17 -11.25 12.05 0.84
C ASN A 17 -10.56 11.25 -0.28
N MET A 18 -10.05 10.05 0.01
CA MET A 18 -9.47 9.17 -1.00
C MET A 18 -10.50 8.73 -2.05
N LEU A 19 -11.74 8.44 -1.64
CA LEU A 19 -12.83 8.09 -2.55
C LEU A 19 -13.16 9.25 -3.49
N ASN A 20 -13.36 10.45 -2.95
CA ASN A 20 -13.62 11.65 -3.74
C ASN A 20 -12.50 11.93 -4.74
N LEU A 21 -11.24 11.81 -4.30
CA LEU A 21 -10.08 12.01 -5.17
C LEU A 21 -10.00 10.93 -6.27
N THR A 22 -10.37 9.68 -5.96
CA THR A 22 -10.42 8.58 -6.93
C THR A 22 -11.43 8.86 -8.04
N ILE A 23 -12.60 9.41 -7.67
CA ILE A 23 -13.69 9.70 -8.61
C ILE A 23 -13.35 10.93 -9.45
N SER A 24 -13.00 12.07 -8.80
CA SER A 24 -12.79 13.36 -9.47
C SER A 24 -11.62 13.35 -10.45
N ASN A 25 -10.54 12.62 -10.15
CA ASN A 25 -9.34 12.57 -11.00
C ASN A 25 -9.22 11.28 -11.81
N ASN A 26 -10.23 10.42 -11.77
CA ASN A 26 -10.27 9.16 -12.50
C ASN A 26 -9.08 8.22 -12.18
N TYR A 27 -8.53 8.26 -10.95
CA TYR A 27 -7.46 7.36 -10.56
C TYR A 27 -7.91 5.90 -10.53
N GLY A 28 -7.01 5.00 -10.91
CA GLY A 28 -7.23 3.56 -10.80
C GLY A 28 -7.21 3.09 -9.35
N PHE A 29 -6.19 3.56 -8.61
CA PHE A 29 -6.00 3.30 -7.18
C PHE A 29 -5.34 4.49 -6.49
N ILE A 30 -5.73 4.70 -5.24
CA ILE A 30 -5.07 5.63 -4.31
C ILE A 30 -4.54 4.81 -3.14
N PHE A 31 -3.26 4.98 -2.85
CA PHE A 31 -2.54 4.36 -1.75
C PHE A 31 -2.31 5.39 -0.67
N ALA A 32 -2.81 5.15 0.54
CA ALA A 32 -2.49 6.00 1.67
C ALA A 32 -0.99 5.92 1.99
N SER A 33 -0.43 7.00 2.49
CA SER A 33 0.98 7.09 2.86
C SER A 33 1.13 7.78 4.21
N ARG A 34 1.94 7.19 5.07
CA ARG A 34 2.35 7.73 6.37
C ARG A 34 3.59 8.64 6.26
N TYR A 35 4.23 8.68 5.08
CA TYR A 35 5.56 9.25 4.91
C TYR A 35 5.59 10.45 3.96
N GLU A 36 4.46 11.06 3.72
CA GLU A 36 4.36 12.36 3.05
C GLU A 36 4.40 13.52 4.05
N LYS A 37 4.43 14.73 3.54
CA LYS A 37 4.44 15.94 4.39
C LYS A 37 3.17 16.01 5.24
N ASN A 38 3.32 16.32 6.52
CA ASN A 38 2.24 16.39 7.52
C ASN A 38 1.53 15.05 7.81
N CYS A 39 2.22 13.95 7.63
CA CYS A 39 1.75 12.60 7.95
C CYS A 39 2.57 12.00 9.09
N GLY A 40 2.23 10.79 9.49
CA GLY A 40 2.94 10.05 10.50
C GLY A 40 2.25 8.75 10.87
N SER A 41 2.84 8.04 11.81
CA SER A 41 2.27 6.82 12.38
C SER A 41 2.60 6.74 13.86
N GLU A 42 1.61 6.44 14.66
CA GLU A 42 1.76 6.08 16.07
C GLU A 42 2.00 4.58 16.27
N ASP A 43 1.85 3.78 15.24
CA ASP A 43 1.97 2.31 15.28
C ASP A 43 3.24 1.78 14.60
N ASP A 44 3.97 2.63 13.87
CA ASP A 44 5.18 2.21 13.17
C ASP A 44 6.38 2.13 14.12
N THR A 45 7.32 1.25 13.80
CA THR A 45 8.59 1.11 14.52
C THR A 45 9.73 1.51 13.59
N ILE A 46 10.90 1.84 14.14
CA ILE A 46 12.09 2.19 13.35
C ILE A 46 12.41 1.10 12.33
N ILE A 47 12.30 -0.17 12.71
CA ILE A 47 12.59 -1.32 11.83
C ILE A 47 11.59 -1.39 10.69
N THR A 48 10.30 -1.27 10.98
CA THR A 48 9.25 -1.32 9.94
C THR A 48 9.28 -0.08 9.06
N PHE A 49 9.61 1.09 9.61
CA PHE A 49 9.84 2.32 8.85
C PHE A 49 10.98 2.16 7.83
N ILE A 50 12.17 1.73 8.27
CA ILE A 50 13.33 1.53 7.39
C ILE A 50 13.00 0.47 6.33
N GLY A 51 12.43 -0.67 6.73
CA GLY A 51 12.04 -1.72 5.80
C GLY A 51 11.06 -1.22 4.73
N ASN A 52 10.06 -0.44 5.13
CA ASN A 52 9.10 0.13 4.18
C ASN A 52 9.76 1.13 3.22
N LYS A 53 10.65 2.00 3.71
CA LYS A 53 11.41 2.93 2.85
C LYS A 53 12.23 2.18 1.81
N VAL A 54 12.90 1.09 2.20
CA VAL A 54 13.67 0.24 1.28
C VAL A 54 12.77 -0.40 0.22
N PHE A 55 11.65 -1.02 0.62
CA PHE A 55 10.72 -1.64 -0.33
C PHE A 55 10.05 -0.61 -1.25
N THR A 56 9.73 0.57 -0.73
CA THR A 56 9.17 1.66 -1.52
C THR A 56 10.19 2.14 -2.56
N LEU A 57 11.45 2.29 -2.18
CA LEU A 57 12.54 2.65 -3.10
C LEU A 57 12.71 1.62 -4.22
N ILE A 58 12.76 0.32 -3.87
CA ILE A 58 12.79 -0.79 -4.84
C ILE A 58 11.58 -0.71 -5.78
N GLY A 59 10.38 -0.50 -5.23
CA GLY A 59 9.15 -0.37 -6.00
C GLY A 59 9.20 0.79 -7.00
N ASN A 60 9.69 1.93 -6.58
CA ASN A 60 9.80 3.12 -7.43
C ASN A 60 10.87 2.97 -8.52
N ILE A 61 12.04 2.41 -8.21
CA ILE A 61 13.13 2.24 -9.17
C ILE A 61 12.79 1.19 -10.22
N PHE A 62 12.36 0.00 -9.79
CA PHE A 62 12.23 -1.14 -10.69
C PHE A 62 10.84 -1.28 -11.34
N PHE A 63 9.81 -0.69 -10.75
CA PHE A 63 8.43 -0.79 -11.26
C PHE A 63 7.81 0.57 -11.56
N ASN A 64 8.55 1.67 -11.36
CA ASN A 64 8.08 3.05 -11.61
C ASN A 64 6.74 3.34 -10.91
N LEU A 65 6.60 2.93 -9.65
CA LEU A 65 5.33 3.05 -8.92
C LEU A 65 4.98 4.49 -8.60
N GLN A 66 5.98 5.32 -8.26
CA GLN A 66 5.78 6.72 -7.86
C GLN A 66 4.87 6.87 -6.63
N ILE A 67 5.01 5.96 -5.67
CA ILE A 67 4.30 5.98 -4.38
C ILE A 67 5.29 6.17 -3.23
N THR A 68 4.81 6.56 -2.06
CA THR A 68 5.65 6.93 -0.91
C THR A 68 5.59 5.95 0.25
N ASP A 69 4.62 5.00 0.23
CA ASP A 69 4.43 3.98 1.25
C ASP A 69 3.82 2.71 0.62
N ILE A 70 4.67 1.72 0.29
CA ILE A 70 4.24 0.51 -0.42
C ILE A 70 3.61 -0.53 0.49
N LEU A 71 3.94 -0.53 1.79
CA LEU A 71 3.48 -1.55 2.73
C LEU A 71 2.22 -1.14 3.52
N TYR A 72 1.77 0.11 3.39
CA TYR A 72 0.56 0.56 4.05
C TYR A 72 -0.67 0.09 3.30
N THR A 73 -1.51 -0.72 3.96
CA THR A 73 -2.62 -1.42 3.29
C THR A 73 -3.89 -0.59 3.11
N PHE A 74 -3.91 0.65 3.56
CA PHE A 74 -5.06 1.53 3.34
C PHE A 74 -5.10 1.99 1.89
N VAL A 75 -5.98 1.38 1.10
CA VAL A 75 -6.07 1.58 -0.35
C VAL A 75 -7.53 1.74 -0.78
N VAL A 76 -7.77 2.69 -1.66
CA VAL A 76 -9.05 2.87 -2.36
C VAL A 76 -8.83 2.68 -3.85
N GLY A 77 -9.75 2.02 -4.54
CA GLY A 77 -9.63 1.82 -5.97
C GLY A 77 -10.94 1.41 -6.65
N LYS A 78 -10.96 1.50 -7.96
CA LYS A 78 -12.10 1.06 -8.76
C LYS A 78 -12.22 -0.47 -8.71
N THR A 79 -13.39 -0.97 -8.36
CA THR A 79 -13.64 -2.42 -8.25
C THR A 79 -13.38 -3.14 -9.59
N VAL A 80 -13.70 -2.50 -10.70
CA VAL A 80 -13.44 -3.06 -12.04
C VAL A 80 -11.94 -3.25 -12.30
N ASN A 81 -11.10 -2.32 -11.82
CA ASN A 81 -9.64 -2.42 -11.93
C ASN A 81 -9.10 -3.55 -11.05
N ALA A 82 -9.55 -3.64 -9.80
CA ALA A 82 -9.14 -4.71 -8.89
C ALA A 82 -9.45 -6.10 -9.45
N LYS A 83 -10.64 -6.29 -10.03
CA LYS A 83 -11.01 -7.56 -10.68
C LYS A 83 -10.09 -7.93 -11.85
N LYS A 84 -9.65 -6.94 -12.66
CA LYS A 84 -8.71 -7.15 -13.78
C LYS A 84 -7.32 -7.60 -13.34
N LEU A 85 -6.88 -7.23 -12.14
CA LEU A 85 -5.52 -7.53 -11.67
C LEU A 85 -5.30 -9.01 -11.32
N ASN A 86 -6.37 -9.80 -11.14
CA ASN A 86 -6.26 -11.21 -10.75
C ASN A 86 -5.26 -11.40 -9.60
N LEU A 87 -5.51 -10.70 -8.48
CA LEU A 87 -4.66 -10.72 -7.29
C LEU A 87 -4.71 -12.12 -6.65
N LYS A 88 -3.54 -12.66 -6.30
CA LYS A 88 -3.41 -14.04 -5.83
C LYS A 88 -2.85 -14.15 -4.42
N LYS A 89 -2.18 -13.09 -3.93
CA LYS A 89 -1.53 -13.13 -2.62
C LYS A 89 -2.53 -12.87 -1.51
N LYS A 90 -2.43 -13.70 -0.47
CA LYS A 90 -3.27 -13.63 0.75
C LYS A 90 -2.45 -13.23 1.98
N ASP A 91 -1.13 -13.11 1.83
CA ASP A 91 -0.16 -12.73 2.84
C ASP A 91 0.30 -11.27 2.63
N PHE A 92 1.30 -10.82 3.37
CA PHE A 92 1.85 -9.47 3.25
C PHE A 92 2.46 -9.14 1.86
N ALA A 93 2.73 -10.15 1.02
CA ALA A 93 3.15 -9.90 -0.36
C ALA A 93 2.04 -9.24 -1.22
N PHE A 94 0.78 -9.23 -0.74
CA PHE A 94 -0.31 -8.48 -1.36
C PHE A 94 0.01 -6.97 -1.45
N CYS A 95 0.70 -6.41 -0.44
CA CYS A 95 1.06 -4.99 -0.40
C CYS A 95 1.89 -4.57 -1.63
N VAL A 96 2.73 -5.45 -2.15
CA VAL A 96 3.53 -5.19 -3.35
C VAL A 96 2.89 -5.74 -4.62
N GLU A 97 2.08 -6.81 -4.53
CA GLU A 97 1.36 -7.35 -5.69
C GLU A 97 0.41 -6.33 -6.30
N LEU A 98 -0.40 -5.68 -5.47
CA LEU A 98 -1.42 -4.74 -5.93
C LEU A 98 -0.83 -3.56 -6.72
N PRO A 99 0.08 -2.73 -6.18
CA PRO A 99 0.62 -1.59 -6.92
C PRO A 99 1.45 -2.01 -8.14
N ILE A 100 2.24 -3.08 -8.05
CA ILE A 100 3.05 -3.56 -9.19
C ILE A 100 2.15 -4.02 -10.33
N LYS A 101 1.13 -4.83 -10.06
CA LYS A 101 0.18 -5.25 -11.11
C LYS A 101 -0.63 -4.08 -11.65
N ALA A 102 -1.05 -3.14 -10.81
CA ALA A 102 -1.75 -1.94 -11.28
C ALA A 102 -0.88 -1.16 -12.27
N LYS A 103 0.38 -0.94 -11.96
CA LYS A 103 1.32 -0.24 -12.84
C LYS A 103 1.61 -1.01 -14.13
N LYS A 104 1.84 -2.35 -14.05
CA LYS A 104 2.03 -3.21 -15.23
C LYS A 104 0.80 -3.22 -16.17
N ASN A 105 -0.39 -2.95 -15.65
CA ASN A 105 -1.62 -2.82 -16.44
C ASN A 105 -1.95 -1.36 -16.83
N ASN A 106 -0.96 -0.46 -16.76
CA ASN A 106 -1.08 0.96 -17.12
C ASN A 106 -2.20 1.70 -16.36
N MET A 107 -2.49 1.26 -15.14
CA MET A 107 -3.47 1.94 -14.30
C MET A 107 -2.80 3.13 -13.59
N THR A 108 -3.54 4.22 -13.50
CA THR A 108 -3.10 5.41 -12.75
C THR A 108 -3.15 5.12 -11.26
N ILE A 109 -2.03 5.34 -10.57
CA ILE A 109 -1.92 5.21 -9.12
C ILE A 109 -1.42 6.51 -8.50
N LYS A 110 -1.81 6.79 -7.27
CA LYS A 110 -1.43 8.02 -6.55
C LYS A 110 -1.28 7.74 -5.06
N SER A 111 -0.29 8.36 -4.42
CA SER A 111 -0.23 8.42 -2.96
C SER A 111 -1.17 9.49 -2.41
N PHE A 112 -1.66 9.26 -1.20
CA PHE A 112 -2.50 10.18 -0.44
C PHE A 112 -1.98 10.26 1.00
N SER A 113 -1.73 11.47 1.47
CA SER A 113 -1.23 11.71 2.82
C SER A 113 -2.23 11.27 3.88
N CYS A 114 -1.85 10.35 4.75
CA CYS A 114 -2.68 9.85 5.85
C CYS A 114 -1.88 9.81 7.15
N TYR A 115 -2.58 9.97 8.26
CA TYR A 115 -2.03 9.76 9.60
C TYR A 115 -2.53 8.45 10.17
N GLU A 116 -1.63 7.52 10.50
CA GLU A 116 -1.96 6.26 11.15
C GLU A 116 -2.00 6.46 12.66
N ARG A 117 -3.18 6.32 13.23
CA ARG A 117 -3.37 6.37 14.68
C ARG A 117 -2.91 5.07 15.34
N LYS A 118 -2.66 5.14 16.63
CA LYS A 118 -2.48 3.93 17.44
C LYS A 118 -3.72 3.04 17.33
N ARG A 119 -3.51 1.76 17.13
CA ARG A 119 -4.62 0.79 17.11
C ARG A 119 -5.37 0.77 18.43
N PHE A 120 -6.68 0.69 18.35
CA PHE A 120 -7.55 0.60 19.53
C PHE A 120 -7.57 -0.82 20.10
N ALA A 121 -7.50 -1.84 19.24
CA ALA A 121 -7.58 -3.24 19.63
C ALA A 121 -6.67 -4.14 18.76
N GLY A 122 -6.35 -5.30 19.27
CA GLY A 122 -5.53 -6.31 18.57
C GLY A 122 -4.03 -6.10 18.73
N THR A 123 -3.27 -7.07 18.22
CA THR A 123 -1.80 -7.06 18.22
C THR A 123 -1.25 -6.99 16.80
N LYS A 124 -0.08 -6.39 16.65
CA LYS A 124 0.63 -6.34 15.37
C LYS A 124 1.01 -7.74 14.92
N LYS A 125 0.49 -8.17 13.77
CA LYS A 125 0.74 -9.51 13.21
C LYS A 125 1.98 -9.57 12.30
N VAL A 126 2.54 -8.42 11.98
CA VAL A 126 3.70 -8.30 11.09
C VAL A 126 4.97 -8.75 11.80
N ASN A 127 5.69 -9.70 11.21
CA ASN A 127 7.07 -10.03 11.55
C ASN A 127 7.99 -9.40 10.50
N ALA A 128 8.75 -8.37 10.91
CA ALA A 128 9.52 -7.54 9.98
C ALA A 128 10.51 -8.34 9.12
N PHE A 129 11.19 -9.35 9.69
CA PHE A 129 12.19 -10.15 8.96
C PHE A 129 11.53 -11.19 8.06
N ARG A 130 10.62 -12.00 8.61
CA ARG A 130 9.94 -13.07 7.85
C ARG A 130 9.11 -12.49 6.71
N ASP A 131 8.26 -11.51 7.02
CA ASP A 131 7.36 -10.93 6.03
C ASP A 131 8.12 -10.06 5.04
N GLY A 132 9.18 -9.36 5.50
CA GLY A 132 10.10 -8.64 4.62
C GLY A 132 10.78 -9.55 3.60
N PHE A 133 11.23 -10.74 4.00
CA PHE A 133 11.82 -11.72 3.09
C PHE A 133 10.80 -12.23 2.04
N ILE A 134 9.56 -12.52 2.46
CA ILE A 134 8.48 -12.92 1.56
C ILE A 134 8.19 -11.82 0.52
N ILE A 135 8.12 -10.56 0.97
CA ILE A 135 7.90 -9.40 0.12
C ILE A 135 9.04 -9.25 -0.90
N LEU A 136 10.31 -9.34 -0.46
CA LEU A 136 11.47 -9.24 -1.34
C LEU A 136 11.45 -10.31 -2.43
N ILE A 137 11.23 -11.57 -2.06
CA ILE A 137 11.12 -12.67 -3.04
C ILE A 137 10.00 -12.40 -4.03
N GLN A 138 8.87 -11.88 -3.56
CA GLN A 138 7.76 -11.58 -4.46
C GLN A 138 8.08 -10.44 -5.43
N MET A 139 8.78 -9.40 -4.98
CA MET A 139 9.23 -8.32 -5.86
C MET A 139 10.22 -8.84 -6.92
N LEU A 140 11.18 -9.67 -6.53
CA LEU A 140 12.10 -10.32 -7.47
C LEU A 140 11.34 -11.17 -8.51
N LYS A 141 10.34 -11.95 -8.07
CA LYS A 141 9.51 -12.73 -9.02
C LYS A 141 8.79 -11.83 -10.03
N PHE A 142 8.35 -10.62 -9.62
CA PHE A 142 7.73 -9.67 -10.55
C PHE A 142 8.71 -9.01 -11.50
N LEU A 143 10.00 -8.91 -11.15
CA LEU A 143 11.03 -8.41 -12.06
C LEU A 143 11.32 -9.39 -13.19
N PHE A 144 11.44 -10.68 -12.86
CA PHE A 144 11.82 -11.70 -13.82
C PHE A 144 10.63 -12.37 -14.54
N LYS A 145 9.41 -12.14 -14.07
CA LYS A 145 8.22 -12.67 -14.73
C LYS A 145 7.65 -11.60 -15.69
N LYS A 146 7.87 -11.82 -16.99
CA LYS A 146 7.19 -11.09 -18.05
C LYS A 146 5.68 -11.30 -18.02
#